data_205928d4b08a93e236ac27fe67a09c82
#
_entry.id   205928d4b08a93e236ac27fe67a09c82
#
_cell.length_a   1.000
_cell.length_b   1.000
_cell.length_c   1.000
_cell.angle_alpha   90.00
_cell.angle_beta   90.00
_cell.angle_gamma   90.00
#
_symmetry.space_group_name_H-M   'P 1'
#
loop_
_entity.id
_entity.type
_entity.pdbx_description
1 polymer ?
#
loop_
_entity_poly.entity_id
_entity_poly.type
_entity_poly.pdbx_seq_one_letter_code
_entity_poly.pdbx_strand_id
1 'polypeptide(L)'
;MKFQLRSALGLLLLAIMSATAIAQTSRGTLTGTVTDSSGAVVSNATVKITEGATGITRQTTTNEAGIYRFDAINLGTYSLSVQAKGFA
;
A
#
# COMPACT_ATOMS: atom_id res chain seq x y z
N MET A 1 5.75 33.69 38.97
CA MET A 1 5.39 32.29 39.18
C MET A 1 4.22 31.83 38.34
N LYS A 2 3.12 32.57 38.28
CA LYS A 2 1.96 32.19 37.46
C LYS A 2 2.22 32.12 35.96
N PHE A 3 3.13 32.91 35.43
CA PHE A 3 3.51 32.88 34.00
C PHE A 3 4.27 31.63 33.59
N GLN A 4 5.11 31.09 34.48
CA GLN A 4 5.87 29.87 34.18
C GLN A 4 4.99 28.63 34.07
N LEU A 5 3.93 28.55 34.86
CA LEU A 5 2.98 27.47 34.85
C LEU A 5 2.19 27.43 33.50
N ARG A 6 1.80 28.60 32.99
CA ARG A 6 1.10 28.69 31.71
C ARG A 6 1.98 28.28 30.54
N SER A 7 3.25 28.67 30.55
CA SER A 7 4.20 28.29 29.49
C SER A 7 4.47 26.77 29.49
N ALA A 8 4.58 26.15 30.66
CA ALA A 8 4.78 24.71 30.78
C ALA A 8 3.56 23.94 30.23
N LEU A 9 2.35 24.39 30.47
CA LEU A 9 1.13 23.77 29.95
C LEU A 9 1.04 23.87 28.41
N GLY A 10 1.43 25.01 27.85
CA GLY A 10 1.44 25.20 26.40
C GLY A 10 2.43 24.29 25.71
N LEU A 11 3.61 24.10 26.29
CA LEU A 11 4.63 23.20 25.74
C LEU A 11 4.18 21.74 25.81
N LEU A 12 3.50 21.33 26.86
CA LEU A 12 2.99 19.98 27.00
C LEU A 12 1.92 19.66 25.94
N LEU A 13 1.02 20.58 25.65
CA LEU A 13 0.00 20.42 24.61
C LEU A 13 0.61 20.27 23.22
N LEU A 14 1.65 21.06 22.90
CA LEU A 14 2.37 20.95 21.63
C LEU A 14 3.05 19.59 21.46
N ALA A 15 3.63 19.05 22.54
CA ALA A 15 4.26 17.74 22.50
C ALA A 15 3.24 16.62 22.23
N ILE A 16 2.04 16.69 22.78
CA ILE A 16 0.98 15.72 22.56
C ILE A 16 0.50 15.77 21.11
N MET A 17 0.34 16.94 20.50
CA MET A 17 -0.05 17.10 19.10
C MET A 17 0.99 16.53 18.14
N SER A 18 2.28 16.72 18.43
CA SER A 18 3.37 16.15 17.65
C SER A 18 3.37 14.61 17.68
N ALA A 19 3.09 14.01 18.82
CA ALA A 19 3.00 12.56 18.97
C ALA A 19 1.83 11.99 18.16
N THR A 20 0.71 12.69 18.07
CA THR A 20 -0.45 12.28 17.27
C THR A 20 -0.13 12.26 15.78
N ALA A 21 0.66 13.22 15.27
CA ALA A 21 1.06 13.26 13.87
C ALA A 21 1.95 12.07 13.47
N ILE A 22 2.79 11.56 14.38
CA ILE A 22 3.68 10.41 14.13
C ILE A 22 2.89 9.10 14.00
N ALA A 23 1.70 9.02 14.59
CA ALA A 23 0.87 7.81 14.57
C ALA A 23 0.16 7.57 13.23
N GLN A 24 0.25 8.46 12.25
CA GLN A 24 -0.37 8.28 10.94
C GLN A 24 0.35 7.20 10.14
N THR A 25 -0.43 6.26 9.58
CA THR A 25 0.09 5.17 8.78
C THR A 25 0.24 5.59 7.32
N SER A 26 1.40 5.33 6.74
CA SER A 26 1.62 5.55 5.30
C SER A 26 1.13 4.36 4.52
N ARG A 27 0.44 4.62 3.40
CA ARG A 27 -0.01 3.58 2.46
C ARG A 27 0.47 3.93 1.07
N GLY A 28 0.62 2.89 0.25
CA GLY A 28 1.12 3.02 -1.11
C GLY A 28 0.16 2.49 -2.16
N THR A 29 0.59 2.63 -3.40
CA THR A 29 -0.08 2.07 -4.57
C THR A 29 0.90 1.18 -5.30
N LEU A 30 0.46 -0.04 -5.65
CA LEU A 30 1.22 -0.96 -6.49
C LEU A 30 0.54 -1.05 -7.84
N THR A 31 1.28 -0.77 -8.90
CA THR A 31 0.80 -0.87 -10.27
C THR A 31 1.84 -1.53 -11.15
N GLY A 32 1.39 -2.21 -12.20
CA GLY A 32 2.30 -2.87 -13.13
C GLY A 32 1.55 -3.36 -14.36
N THR A 33 2.29 -3.96 -15.28
CA THR A 33 1.76 -4.50 -16.53
C THR A 33 2.11 -5.98 -16.65
N VAL A 34 1.15 -6.80 -17.07
CA VAL A 34 1.37 -8.22 -17.33
C VAL A 34 1.55 -8.40 -18.83
N THR A 35 2.66 -9.01 -19.20
CA THR A 35 2.97 -9.37 -20.60
C THR A 35 3.31 -10.85 -20.68
N ASP A 36 3.05 -11.45 -21.84
CA ASP A 36 3.46 -12.82 -22.11
C ASP A 36 4.90 -12.88 -22.62
N SER A 37 5.38 -14.08 -22.96
CA SER A 37 6.76 -14.30 -23.43
C SER A 37 7.04 -13.60 -24.77
N SER A 38 6.03 -13.25 -25.55
CA SER A 38 6.20 -12.49 -26.79
C SER A 38 6.18 -10.98 -26.60
N GLY A 39 5.93 -10.51 -25.36
CA GLY A 39 5.81 -9.10 -25.03
C GLY A 39 4.42 -8.53 -25.21
N ALA A 40 3.43 -9.34 -25.58
CA ALA A 40 2.05 -8.88 -25.69
C ALA A 40 1.40 -8.72 -24.32
N VAL A 41 0.56 -7.67 -24.18
CA VAL A 41 -0.15 -7.45 -22.92
C VAL A 41 -1.22 -8.50 -22.70
N VAL A 42 -1.44 -8.89 -21.43
CA VAL A 42 -2.42 -9.90 -21.05
C VAL A 42 -3.56 -9.24 -20.28
N SER A 43 -4.73 -9.18 -20.91
CA SER A 43 -5.94 -8.68 -20.26
C SER A 43 -6.65 -9.80 -19.50
N ASN A 44 -7.47 -9.44 -18.53
CA ASN A 44 -8.25 -10.36 -17.70
C ASN A 44 -7.41 -11.40 -16.96
N ALA A 45 -6.15 -11.10 -16.69
CA ALA A 45 -5.32 -11.91 -15.83
C ALA A 45 -5.60 -11.59 -14.35
N THR A 46 -5.66 -12.60 -13.52
CA THR A 46 -5.81 -12.43 -12.08
C THR A 46 -4.45 -12.20 -11.46
N VAL A 47 -4.27 -11.07 -10.79
CA VAL A 47 -3.04 -10.71 -10.08
C VAL A 47 -3.34 -10.76 -8.59
N LYS A 48 -2.53 -11.53 -7.87
CA LYS A 48 -2.67 -11.73 -6.43
C LYS A 48 -1.41 -11.32 -5.72
N ILE A 49 -1.56 -10.53 -4.67
CA ILE A 49 -0.44 -10.16 -3.79
C ILE A 49 -0.70 -10.70 -2.38
N THR A 50 0.37 -11.12 -1.74
CA THR A 50 0.34 -11.62 -0.35
C THR A 50 1.38 -10.86 0.46
N GLU A 51 0.95 -10.20 1.53
CA GLU A 51 1.85 -9.49 2.43
C GLU A 51 2.64 -10.51 3.26
N GLY A 52 3.97 -10.40 3.23
CA GLY A 52 4.85 -11.35 3.92
C GLY A 52 4.71 -11.31 5.44
N ALA A 53 4.47 -10.14 6.01
CA ALA A 53 4.39 -9.98 7.46
C ALA A 53 3.09 -10.52 8.07
N THR A 54 1.97 -10.41 7.36
CA THR A 54 0.63 -10.72 7.88
C THR A 54 -0.04 -11.90 7.20
N GLY A 55 0.42 -12.29 6.00
CA GLY A 55 -0.23 -13.30 5.17
C GLY A 55 -1.53 -12.82 4.52
N ILE A 56 -1.86 -11.55 4.62
CA ILE A 56 -3.06 -10.99 4.01
C ILE A 56 -2.90 -10.98 2.50
N THR A 57 -3.91 -11.47 1.78
CA THR A 57 -3.95 -11.49 0.32
C THR A 57 -4.96 -10.51 -0.23
N ARG A 58 -4.59 -9.92 -1.38
CA ARG A 58 -5.51 -9.11 -2.19
C ARG A 58 -5.36 -9.55 -3.63
N GLN A 59 -6.43 -9.41 -4.42
CA GLN A 59 -6.34 -9.72 -5.83
C GLN A 59 -7.12 -8.72 -6.66
N THR A 60 -6.69 -8.57 -7.90
CA THR A 60 -7.32 -7.73 -8.91
C THR A 60 -7.17 -8.38 -10.27
N THR A 61 -7.78 -7.79 -11.28
CA THR A 61 -7.73 -8.28 -12.65
C THR A 61 -7.11 -7.20 -13.54
N THR A 62 -6.29 -7.61 -14.52
CA THR A 62 -5.73 -6.67 -15.48
C THR A 62 -6.81 -6.15 -16.42
N ASN A 63 -6.64 -4.89 -16.85
CA ASN A 63 -7.51 -4.27 -17.85
C ASN A 63 -7.07 -4.64 -19.28
N GLU A 64 -7.67 -4.00 -20.28
CA GLU A 64 -7.35 -4.26 -21.71
C GLU A 64 -5.90 -3.95 -22.08
N ALA A 65 -5.26 -3.04 -21.34
CA ALA A 65 -3.85 -2.72 -21.53
C ALA A 65 -2.91 -3.63 -20.71
N GLY A 66 -3.44 -4.65 -20.04
CA GLY A 66 -2.67 -5.55 -19.19
C GLY A 66 -2.24 -4.95 -17.88
N ILE A 67 -2.82 -3.84 -17.46
CA ILE A 67 -2.41 -3.10 -16.27
C ILE A 67 -3.23 -3.57 -15.06
N TYR A 68 -2.53 -3.81 -13.95
CA TYR A 68 -3.14 -4.07 -12.64
C TYR A 68 -2.80 -2.93 -11.68
N ARG A 69 -3.66 -2.75 -10.67
CA ARG A 69 -3.46 -1.71 -9.66
C ARG A 69 -4.05 -2.12 -8.32
N PHE A 70 -3.27 -1.92 -7.27
CA PHE A 70 -3.70 -2.07 -5.88
C PHE A 70 -3.50 -0.74 -5.16
N ASP A 71 -4.59 -0.16 -4.68
CA ASP A 71 -4.56 1.11 -3.95
C ASP A 71 -4.56 0.87 -2.44
N ALA A 72 -4.00 1.81 -1.71
CA ALA A 72 -4.05 1.88 -0.25
C ALA A 72 -3.56 0.58 0.41
N ILE A 73 -2.42 0.05 -0.06
CA ILE A 73 -1.77 -1.10 0.56
C ILE A 73 -0.75 -0.64 1.59
N ASN A 74 -0.52 -1.47 2.60
CA ASN A 74 0.53 -1.21 3.58
C ASN A 74 1.91 -1.29 2.93
N LEU A 75 2.84 -0.47 3.37
CA LEU A 75 4.22 -0.56 2.91
C LEU A 75 4.86 -1.84 3.46
N GLY A 76 5.62 -2.52 2.63
CA GLY A 76 6.28 -3.76 3.02
C GLY A 76 6.64 -4.64 1.83
N THR A 77 6.94 -5.89 2.12
CA THR A 77 7.31 -6.89 1.11
C THR A 77 6.11 -7.75 0.76
N TYR A 78 5.89 -7.94 -0.53
CA TYR A 78 4.77 -8.70 -1.06
C TYR A 78 5.26 -9.78 -2.02
N SER A 79 4.59 -10.94 -1.99
CA SER A 79 4.69 -11.95 -3.05
C SER A 79 3.59 -11.69 -4.07
N LEU A 80 3.95 -11.73 -5.34
CA LEU A 80 3.01 -11.46 -6.44
C LEU A 80 2.89 -12.69 -7.32
N SER A 81 1.68 -13.11 -7.61
CA SER A 81 1.39 -14.19 -8.54
C SER A 81 0.37 -13.75 -9.58
N VAL A 82 0.50 -14.27 -10.79
CA VAL A 82 -0.38 -13.95 -11.92
C VAL A 82 -0.90 -15.24 -12.51
N GLN A 83 -2.21 -15.29 -12.73
CA GLN A 83 -2.88 -16.40 -13.42
C GLN A 83 -3.74 -15.84 -14.54
N ALA A 84 -3.62 -16.43 -15.71
CA ALA A 84 -4.43 -16.05 -16.86
C ALA A 84 -5.02 -17.30 -17.49
N LYS A 85 -6.30 -17.23 -17.83
CA LYS A 85 -7.00 -18.32 -18.50
C LYS A 85 -6.37 -18.58 -19.87
N GLY A 86 -6.00 -19.84 -20.14
CA GLY A 86 -5.35 -20.21 -21.38
C GLY A 86 -3.82 -20.19 -21.35
N PHE A 87 -3.22 -19.77 -20.24
CA PHE A 87 -1.77 -19.86 -20.03
C PHE A 87 -1.46 -21.01 -19.08
N ALA A 88 -0.64 -21.90 -19.54
CA ALA A 88 -0.20 -23.04 -18.73
C ALA A 88 1.03 -22.71 -17.90
#